data_c2cff2996595772a527e63b443fa833e
#
_entry.id   c2cff2996595772a527e63b443fa833e
#
_cell.length_a   1.000
_cell.length_b   1.000
_cell.length_c   1.000
_cell.angle_alpha   90.00
_cell.angle_beta   90.00
_cell.angle_gamma   90.00
#
_symmetry.space_group_name_H-M   'P 1'
#
loop_
_entity.id
_entity.type
_entity.pdbx_description
1 polymer ?
#
loop_
_entity_poly.entity_id
_entity_poly.type
_entity_poly.pdbx_seq_one_letter_code
_entity_poly.pdbx_strand_id
1 'polypeptide(L)'
;ATEISQNRDLYQAYRIIAESSDYAEFSQAQQKTISDALLHFRLGGVELEGDARLRYQKLQSELAELQSRFENNLLDSTQAWQYLTEDEDELQGLPGYAIAMLRQLAEQKELPGFRVTLDMPCYLAVITYADNRSLRQAIYEAYVTRASDRGVTDKKWDNAPIMQKIVAKRQEQAKLLGY
;
A
#
# COMPACT_ATOMS: atom_id res chain seq x y z
N ALA A 1 -9.63 -13.48 3.72
CA ALA A 1 -8.34 -14.16 3.97
C ALA A 1 -8.27 -14.69 5.43
N THR A 2 -8.66 -13.91 6.43
CA THR A 2 -8.54 -14.27 7.85
C THR A 2 -9.41 -15.48 8.25
N GLU A 3 -10.60 -15.61 7.68
CA GLU A 3 -11.54 -16.71 7.99
C GLU A 3 -10.99 -18.08 7.53
N ILE A 4 -10.39 -18.14 6.34
CA ILE A 4 -9.78 -19.38 5.83
C ILE A 4 -8.54 -19.74 6.65
N SER A 5 -7.65 -18.79 6.94
CA SER A 5 -6.41 -19.05 7.67
C SER A 5 -6.61 -19.44 9.14
N GLN A 6 -7.82 -19.24 9.69
CA GLN A 6 -8.21 -19.65 11.03
C GLN A 6 -9.16 -20.86 11.07
N ASN A 7 -9.39 -21.51 9.93
CA ASN A 7 -10.25 -22.69 9.84
C ASN A 7 -9.48 -23.92 10.37
N ARG A 8 -9.85 -24.38 11.59
CA ARG A 8 -9.21 -25.50 12.26
C ARG A 8 -9.43 -26.83 11.56
N ASP A 9 -10.60 -27.04 10.98
CA ASP A 9 -10.91 -28.32 10.33
C ASP A 9 -10.08 -28.47 9.06
N LEU A 10 -9.94 -27.38 8.28
CA LEU A 10 -9.11 -27.39 7.10
C LEU A 10 -7.62 -27.54 7.46
N TYR A 11 -7.14 -26.87 8.51
CA TYR A 11 -5.79 -27.07 9.02
C TYR A 11 -5.52 -28.52 9.41
N GLN A 12 -6.45 -29.17 10.15
CA GLN A 12 -6.32 -30.58 10.51
C GLN A 12 -6.30 -31.50 9.30
N ALA A 13 -7.11 -31.24 8.27
CA ALA A 13 -7.07 -32.01 7.03
C ALA A 13 -5.69 -31.94 6.36
N TYR A 14 -5.08 -30.75 6.27
CA TYR A 14 -3.70 -30.61 5.77
C TYR A 14 -2.66 -31.31 6.63
N ARG A 15 -2.83 -31.30 7.96
CA ARG A 15 -1.94 -32.03 8.88
C ARG A 15 -2.02 -33.53 8.66
N ILE A 16 -3.22 -34.09 8.58
CA ILE A 16 -3.41 -35.52 8.32
C ILE A 16 -2.70 -35.94 7.02
N ILE A 17 -2.81 -35.15 5.96
CA ILE A 17 -2.11 -35.43 4.69
C ILE A 17 -0.59 -35.37 4.90
N ALA A 18 -0.06 -34.35 5.58
CA ALA A 18 1.38 -34.19 5.79
C ALA A 18 1.97 -35.27 6.70
N GLU A 19 1.17 -35.85 7.61
CA GLU A 19 1.57 -36.91 8.55
C GLU A 19 1.29 -38.33 7.99
N SER A 20 0.68 -38.44 6.79
CA SER A 20 0.38 -39.73 6.15
C SER A 20 1.63 -40.42 5.61
N SER A 21 1.60 -41.76 5.52
CA SER A 21 2.66 -42.55 4.88
C SER A 21 2.87 -42.17 3.42
N ASP A 22 1.82 -41.76 2.74
CA ASP A 22 1.82 -41.45 1.29
C ASP A 22 2.46 -40.09 0.99
N TYR A 23 2.66 -39.23 2.01
CA TYR A 23 3.28 -37.90 1.83
C TYR A 23 4.68 -37.97 1.21
N ALA A 24 5.45 -39.01 1.54
CA ALA A 24 6.78 -39.22 0.96
C ALA A 24 6.76 -39.56 -0.54
N GLU A 25 5.63 -40.08 -1.05
CA GLU A 25 5.44 -40.42 -2.46
C GLU A 25 4.98 -39.21 -3.30
N PHE A 26 4.58 -38.12 -2.65
CA PHE A 26 4.16 -36.91 -3.34
C PHE A 26 5.34 -36.24 -4.06
N SER A 27 5.05 -35.65 -5.23
CA SER A 27 6.01 -34.81 -5.91
C SER A 27 6.47 -33.64 -5.04
N GLN A 28 7.67 -33.11 -5.28
CA GLN A 28 8.21 -31.95 -4.56
C GLN A 28 7.23 -30.75 -4.59
N ALA A 29 6.53 -30.53 -5.70
CA ALA A 29 5.54 -29.46 -5.82
C ALA A 29 4.34 -29.67 -4.89
N GLN A 30 3.84 -30.91 -4.79
CA GLN A 30 2.74 -31.25 -3.88
C GLN A 30 3.15 -31.11 -2.41
N GLN A 31 4.34 -31.64 -2.04
CA GLN A 31 4.88 -31.50 -0.69
C GLN A 31 5.04 -30.01 -0.33
N LYS A 32 5.58 -29.20 -1.25
CA LYS A 32 5.74 -27.76 -1.06
C LYS A 32 4.39 -27.07 -0.87
N THR A 33 3.38 -27.40 -1.65
CA THR A 33 2.03 -26.83 -1.51
C THR A 33 1.44 -27.11 -0.15
N ILE A 34 1.56 -28.34 0.34
CA ILE A 34 1.04 -28.73 1.68
C ILE A 34 1.81 -28.03 2.78
N SER A 35 3.16 -28.01 2.72
CA SER A 35 3.98 -27.36 3.73
C SER A 35 3.73 -25.84 3.80
N ASP A 36 3.55 -25.18 2.65
CA ASP A 36 3.22 -23.76 2.59
C ASP A 36 1.82 -23.47 3.15
N ALA A 37 0.85 -24.33 2.86
CA ALA A 37 -0.48 -24.22 3.43
C ALA A 37 -0.45 -24.32 4.96
N LEU A 38 0.25 -25.31 5.51
CA LEU A 38 0.42 -25.47 6.96
C LEU A 38 1.12 -24.26 7.60
N LEU A 39 2.17 -23.73 6.95
CA LEU A 39 2.83 -22.50 7.38
C LEU A 39 1.84 -21.32 7.39
N HIS A 40 1.04 -21.19 6.34
CA HIS A 40 0.04 -20.13 6.21
C HIS A 40 -1.02 -20.17 7.32
N PHE A 41 -1.49 -21.38 7.70
CA PHE A 41 -2.40 -21.57 8.83
C PHE A 41 -1.76 -21.17 10.15
N ARG A 42 -0.50 -21.58 10.42
CA ARG A 42 0.22 -21.19 11.63
C ARG A 42 0.42 -19.69 11.72
N LEU A 43 0.87 -19.04 10.61
CA LEU A 43 1.00 -17.59 10.52
C LEU A 43 -0.37 -16.88 10.65
N GLY A 44 -1.47 -17.55 10.28
CA GLY A 44 -2.84 -17.10 10.51
C GLY A 44 -3.32 -17.22 11.94
N GLY A 45 -2.51 -17.83 12.84
CA GLY A 45 -2.84 -17.98 14.26
C GLY A 45 -3.81 -19.11 14.56
N VAL A 46 -3.94 -20.13 13.68
CA VAL A 46 -4.87 -21.26 13.86
C VAL A 46 -4.58 -22.06 15.13
N GLU A 47 -3.31 -22.15 15.53
CA GLU A 47 -2.85 -22.86 16.73
C GLU A 47 -2.99 -22.06 18.03
N LEU A 48 -3.27 -20.75 17.93
CA LEU A 48 -3.46 -19.91 19.11
C LEU A 48 -4.76 -20.26 19.84
N GLU A 49 -4.71 -20.24 21.18
CA GLU A 49 -5.82 -20.52 22.05
C GLU A 49 -6.03 -19.43 23.10
N GLY A 50 -7.20 -19.44 23.76
CA GLY A 50 -7.51 -18.53 24.85
C GLY A 50 -7.27 -17.07 24.53
N ASP A 51 -6.63 -16.38 25.47
CA ASP A 51 -6.35 -14.94 25.36
C ASP A 51 -5.41 -14.58 24.22
N ALA A 52 -4.46 -15.47 23.86
CA ALA A 52 -3.55 -15.25 22.75
C ALA A 52 -4.29 -15.18 21.40
N ARG A 53 -5.30 -16.04 21.21
CA ARG A 53 -6.16 -16.02 20.01
C ARG A 53 -6.99 -14.73 19.94
N LEU A 54 -7.62 -14.35 21.05
CA LEU A 54 -8.39 -13.10 21.11
C LEU A 54 -7.51 -11.88 20.84
N ARG A 55 -6.32 -11.86 21.41
CA ARG A 55 -5.35 -10.78 21.18
C ARG A 55 -4.90 -10.73 19.72
N TYR A 56 -4.60 -11.88 19.10
CA TYR A 56 -4.25 -11.98 17.70
C TYR A 56 -5.36 -11.42 16.79
N GLN A 57 -6.61 -11.82 17.01
CA GLN A 57 -7.76 -11.32 16.25
C GLN A 57 -7.90 -9.80 16.37
N LYS A 58 -7.74 -9.25 17.57
CA LYS A 58 -7.77 -7.82 17.82
C LYS A 58 -6.63 -7.11 17.07
N LEU A 59 -5.40 -7.67 17.09
CA LEU A 59 -4.26 -7.12 16.33
C LEU A 59 -4.52 -7.10 14.83
N GLN A 60 -5.14 -8.13 14.27
CA GLN A 60 -5.51 -8.16 12.85
C GLN A 60 -6.48 -7.03 12.50
N SER A 61 -7.50 -6.80 13.33
CA SER A 61 -8.45 -5.71 13.12
C SER A 61 -7.77 -4.34 13.23
N GLU A 62 -6.94 -4.14 14.26
CA GLU A 62 -6.19 -2.89 14.47
C GLU A 62 -5.19 -2.61 13.32
N LEU A 63 -4.54 -3.66 12.80
CA LEU A 63 -3.64 -3.54 11.64
C LEU A 63 -4.41 -3.18 10.36
N ALA A 64 -5.56 -3.82 10.12
CA ALA A 64 -6.40 -3.52 8.96
C ALA A 64 -6.89 -2.05 8.99
N GLU A 65 -7.31 -1.56 10.15
CA GLU A 65 -7.70 -0.16 10.32
C GLU A 65 -6.54 0.81 10.05
N LEU A 66 -5.35 0.53 10.59
CA LEU A 66 -4.16 1.35 10.37
C LEU A 66 -3.73 1.34 8.89
N GLN A 67 -3.81 0.19 8.21
CA GLN A 67 -3.51 0.08 6.79
C GLN A 67 -4.49 0.90 5.94
N SER A 68 -5.78 0.81 6.23
CA SER A 68 -6.80 1.61 5.54
C SER A 68 -6.56 3.12 5.73
N ARG A 69 -6.24 3.54 6.96
CA ARG A 69 -5.90 4.94 7.23
C ARG A 69 -4.64 5.39 6.49
N PHE A 70 -3.62 4.53 6.44
CA PHE A 70 -2.38 4.80 5.69
C PHE A 70 -2.67 5.03 4.20
N GLU A 71 -3.46 4.16 3.60
CA GLU A 71 -3.83 4.23 2.19
C GLU A 71 -4.68 5.48 1.89
N ASN A 72 -5.67 5.77 2.74
CA ASN A 72 -6.50 6.96 2.60
C ASN A 72 -5.68 8.25 2.74
N ASN A 73 -4.78 8.35 3.72
CA ASN A 73 -3.91 9.50 3.87
C ASN A 73 -3.02 9.71 2.62
N LEU A 74 -2.49 8.62 2.05
CA LEU A 74 -1.68 8.70 0.84
C LEU A 74 -2.51 9.17 -0.35
N LEU A 75 -3.73 8.66 -0.50
CA LEU A 75 -4.66 9.07 -1.56
C LEU A 75 -5.02 10.54 -1.42
N ASP A 76 -5.48 10.95 -0.24
CA ASP A 76 -5.88 12.34 0.04
C ASP A 76 -4.74 13.33 -0.18
N SER A 77 -3.53 12.98 0.34
CA SER A 77 -2.32 13.80 0.13
C SER A 77 -1.94 13.91 -1.34
N THR A 78 -2.12 12.84 -2.12
CA THR A 78 -1.87 12.83 -3.57
C THR A 78 -2.86 13.74 -4.29
N GLN A 79 -4.16 13.65 -3.94
CA GLN A 79 -5.22 14.42 -4.60
C GLN A 79 -5.25 15.89 -4.21
N ALA A 80 -4.74 16.23 -3.02
CA ALA A 80 -4.75 17.60 -2.51
C ALA A 80 -3.69 18.51 -3.17
N TRP A 81 -2.64 17.92 -3.75
CA TRP A 81 -1.62 18.71 -4.41
C TRP A 81 -1.96 18.97 -5.87
N GLN A 82 -1.75 20.20 -6.28
CA GLN A 82 -1.83 20.63 -7.68
C GLN A 82 -0.91 21.81 -7.94
N TYR A 83 -0.47 21.93 -9.18
CA TYR A 83 0.18 23.12 -9.69
C TYR A 83 -0.64 23.64 -10.86
N LEU A 84 -1.00 24.92 -10.81
CA LEU A 84 -1.82 25.58 -11.81
C LEU A 84 -0.98 26.63 -12.53
N THR A 85 -1.09 26.68 -13.85
CA THR A 85 -0.51 27.73 -14.68
C THR A 85 -1.40 28.03 -15.88
N GLU A 86 -1.45 29.28 -16.31
CA GLU A 86 -2.02 29.71 -17.57
C GLU A 86 -0.93 29.96 -18.63
N ASP A 87 0.35 29.91 -18.19
CA ASP A 87 1.50 30.16 -19.05
C ASP A 87 1.97 28.84 -19.67
N GLU A 88 1.77 28.68 -20.98
CA GLU A 88 2.21 27.51 -21.73
C GLU A 88 3.74 27.40 -21.82
N ASP A 89 4.47 28.53 -21.67
CA ASP A 89 5.93 28.52 -21.68
C ASP A 89 6.53 27.76 -20.47
N GLU A 90 5.82 27.70 -19.37
CA GLU A 90 6.23 26.87 -18.23
C GLU A 90 6.20 25.36 -18.52
N LEU A 91 5.47 24.95 -19.55
CA LEU A 91 5.27 23.58 -19.98
C LEU A 91 6.14 23.15 -21.16
N GLN A 92 7.13 23.98 -21.55
CA GLN A 92 8.07 23.65 -22.63
C GLN A 92 8.73 22.29 -22.38
N GLY A 93 8.95 21.55 -23.48
CA GLY A 93 9.50 20.19 -23.45
C GLY A 93 8.44 19.10 -23.32
N LEU A 94 7.24 19.41 -22.81
CA LEU A 94 6.17 18.42 -22.70
C LEU A 94 5.64 18.02 -24.10
N PRO A 95 5.43 16.72 -24.36
CA PRO A 95 4.80 16.28 -25.60
C PRO A 95 3.32 16.70 -25.65
N GLY A 96 2.77 16.86 -26.87
CA GLY A 96 1.42 17.37 -27.08
C GLY A 96 0.33 16.59 -26.34
N TYR A 97 0.48 15.26 -26.17
CA TYR A 97 -0.48 14.48 -25.40
C TYR A 97 -0.48 14.86 -23.90
N ALA A 98 0.68 15.21 -23.35
CA ALA A 98 0.77 15.63 -21.95
C ALA A 98 0.14 17.01 -21.75
N ILE A 99 0.41 17.97 -22.65
CA ILE A 99 -0.24 19.28 -22.62
C ILE A 99 -1.76 19.14 -22.72
N ALA A 100 -2.27 18.29 -23.63
CA ALA A 100 -3.71 18.03 -23.76
C ALA A 100 -4.31 17.43 -22.47
N MET A 101 -3.58 16.49 -21.83
CA MET A 101 -3.97 15.91 -20.54
C MET A 101 -4.04 16.98 -19.44
N LEU A 102 -3.03 17.86 -19.32
CA LEU A 102 -3.02 18.89 -18.28
C LEU A 102 -4.17 19.89 -18.46
N ARG A 103 -4.49 20.24 -19.72
CA ARG A 103 -5.65 21.09 -20.05
C ARG A 103 -6.95 20.41 -19.66
N GLN A 104 -7.15 19.13 -20.00
CA GLN A 104 -8.31 18.37 -19.64
C GLN A 104 -8.47 18.24 -18.10
N LEU A 105 -7.37 18.07 -17.34
CA LEU A 105 -7.40 18.04 -15.88
C LEU A 105 -7.82 19.39 -15.28
N ALA A 106 -7.50 20.51 -15.90
CA ALA A 106 -7.98 21.83 -15.49
C ALA A 106 -9.47 21.99 -15.82
N GLU A 107 -9.90 21.66 -17.04
CA GLU A 107 -11.30 21.72 -17.47
C GLU A 107 -12.25 20.91 -16.59
N GLN A 108 -11.84 19.69 -16.17
CA GLN A 108 -12.63 18.85 -15.25
C GLN A 108 -12.90 19.49 -13.89
N LYS A 109 -12.14 20.51 -13.53
CA LYS A 109 -12.30 21.28 -12.29
C LYS A 109 -12.77 22.72 -12.55
N GLU A 110 -13.19 23.03 -13.78
CA GLU A 110 -13.60 24.36 -14.18
C GLU A 110 -12.52 25.43 -13.91
N LEU A 111 -11.23 25.05 -14.04
CA LEU A 111 -10.09 25.92 -13.85
C LEU A 111 -9.52 26.36 -15.19
N PRO A 112 -9.01 27.61 -15.30
CA PRO A 112 -8.33 28.09 -16.51
C PRO A 112 -6.94 27.44 -16.66
N GLY A 113 -6.44 27.41 -17.91
CA GLY A 113 -5.07 26.99 -18.20
C GLY A 113 -4.82 25.49 -18.06
N PHE A 114 -3.79 25.15 -17.30
CA PHE A 114 -3.28 23.79 -17.16
C PHE A 114 -3.16 23.40 -15.69
N ARG A 115 -3.52 22.16 -15.40
CA ARG A 115 -3.44 21.60 -14.04
C ARG A 115 -2.50 20.38 -14.02
N VAL A 116 -1.40 20.51 -13.27
CA VAL A 116 -0.48 19.41 -12.98
C VAL A 116 -0.91 18.76 -11.68
N THR A 117 -0.94 17.42 -11.64
CA THR A 117 -1.30 16.61 -10.48
C THR A 117 -0.22 15.59 -10.14
N LEU A 118 -0.35 14.91 -8.99
CA LEU A 118 0.57 13.82 -8.61
C LEU A 118 0.14 12.45 -9.15
N ASP A 119 -0.86 12.38 -10.01
CA ASP A 119 -1.22 11.15 -10.69
C ASP A 119 -0.05 10.65 -11.55
N MET A 120 0.19 9.33 -11.55
CA MET A 120 1.37 8.75 -12.17
C MET A 120 1.60 9.19 -13.64
N PRO A 121 0.59 9.23 -14.52
CA PRO A 121 0.79 9.69 -15.90
C PRO A 121 1.25 11.14 -15.97
N CYS A 122 0.69 12.02 -15.14
CA CYS A 122 1.06 13.43 -15.08
C CYS A 122 2.48 13.61 -14.50
N TYR A 123 2.76 12.95 -13.37
CA TYR A 123 4.07 12.95 -12.74
C TYR A 123 5.18 12.51 -13.71
N LEU A 124 4.99 11.36 -14.38
CA LEU A 124 5.96 10.82 -15.32
C LEU A 124 6.19 11.75 -16.53
N ALA A 125 5.12 12.33 -17.08
CA ALA A 125 5.25 13.25 -18.20
C ALA A 125 6.09 14.48 -17.82
N VAL A 126 5.77 15.11 -16.68
CA VAL A 126 6.49 16.31 -16.23
C VAL A 126 7.94 16.00 -15.87
N ILE A 127 8.20 14.96 -15.09
CA ILE A 127 9.56 14.63 -14.63
C ILE A 127 10.48 14.21 -15.78
N THR A 128 9.91 13.62 -16.85
CA THR A 128 10.66 13.11 -17.99
C THR A 128 10.93 14.17 -19.04
N TYR A 129 9.95 15.03 -19.32
CA TYR A 129 9.97 15.86 -20.53
C TYR A 129 9.99 17.36 -20.27
N ALA A 130 9.48 17.88 -19.14
CA ALA A 130 9.43 19.31 -18.93
C ALA A 130 10.83 19.93 -18.89
N ASP A 131 11.06 21.00 -19.64
CA ASP A 131 12.32 21.76 -19.60
C ASP A 131 12.43 22.60 -18.33
N ASN A 132 11.31 23.04 -17.77
CA ASN A 132 11.23 23.83 -16.57
C ASN A 132 11.70 23.05 -15.33
N ARG A 133 12.92 23.34 -14.88
CA ARG A 133 13.54 22.67 -13.72
C ARG A 133 12.77 22.91 -12.42
N SER A 134 12.22 24.11 -12.25
CA SER A 134 11.47 24.46 -11.04
C SER A 134 10.18 23.66 -10.95
N LEU A 135 9.49 23.45 -12.07
CA LEU A 135 8.30 22.59 -12.14
C LEU A 135 8.65 21.13 -11.82
N ARG A 136 9.75 20.61 -12.41
CA ARG A 136 10.21 19.24 -12.08
C ARG A 136 10.56 19.09 -10.62
N GLN A 137 11.22 20.07 -10.00
CA GLN A 137 11.54 20.05 -8.58
C GLN A 137 10.29 20.06 -7.72
N ALA A 138 9.34 20.96 -8.02
CA ALA A 138 8.09 21.07 -7.25
C ALA A 138 7.28 19.76 -7.26
N ILE A 139 7.11 19.15 -8.43
CA ILE A 139 6.35 17.89 -8.53
C ILE A 139 7.12 16.73 -7.89
N TYR A 140 8.45 16.68 -8.02
CA TYR A 140 9.30 15.67 -7.39
C TYR A 140 9.19 15.73 -5.86
N GLU A 141 9.41 16.90 -5.29
CA GLU A 141 9.32 17.11 -3.84
C GLU A 141 7.93 16.74 -3.32
N ALA A 142 6.88 17.21 -3.99
CA ALA A 142 5.51 16.88 -3.63
C ALA A 142 5.24 15.37 -3.70
N TYR A 143 5.76 14.69 -4.73
CA TYR A 143 5.55 13.26 -4.93
C TYR A 143 6.28 12.39 -3.90
N VAL A 144 7.56 12.68 -3.61
CA VAL A 144 8.37 11.85 -2.70
C VAL A 144 8.08 12.11 -1.21
N THR A 145 7.45 13.24 -0.89
CA THR A 145 7.11 13.61 0.49
C THR A 145 5.62 13.44 0.81
N ARG A 146 4.84 12.82 -0.09
CA ARG A 146 3.41 12.59 0.14
C ARG A 146 3.16 11.87 1.47
N ALA A 147 2.12 12.29 2.16
CA ALA A 147 1.68 11.71 3.43
C ALA A 147 2.83 11.54 4.44
N SER A 148 3.73 12.51 4.52
CA SER A 148 4.82 12.55 5.50
C SER A 148 4.85 13.88 6.27
N ASP A 149 5.64 13.93 7.33
CA ASP A 149 5.90 15.14 8.12
C ASP A 149 6.62 16.26 7.34
N ARG A 150 7.24 15.90 6.20
CA ARG A 150 7.94 16.80 5.27
C ARG A 150 7.10 17.18 4.05
N GLY A 151 5.89 16.64 3.96
CA GLY A 151 5.00 16.88 2.82
C GLY A 151 4.66 18.35 2.64
N VAL A 152 4.55 18.77 1.38
CA VAL A 152 4.07 20.12 1.00
C VAL A 152 2.57 20.29 1.18
N THR A 153 1.85 19.17 1.45
CA THR A 153 0.43 19.15 1.76
C THR A 153 0.19 19.18 3.28
N ASP A 154 -1.06 19.23 3.68
CA ASP A 154 -1.46 19.31 5.08
C ASP A 154 -0.90 18.14 5.92
N LYS A 155 -0.24 18.44 7.03
CA LYS A 155 0.33 17.48 7.97
C LYS A 155 -0.69 16.52 8.59
N LYS A 156 -1.99 16.78 8.44
CA LYS A 156 -3.05 15.86 8.90
C LYS A 156 -2.97 14.48 8.25
N TRP A 157 -2.31 14.37 7.08
CA TRP A 157 -2.10 13.11 6.37
C TRP A 157 -0.76 12.44 6.68
N ASP A 158 -0.01 12.92 7.67
CA ASP A 158 1.28 12.31 8.03
C ASP A 158 1.10 10.85 8.48
N ASN A 159 1.75 9.95 7.75
CA ASN A 159 1.74 8.52 7.98
C ASN A 159 2.86 8.03 8.91
N ALA A 160 3.82 8.85 9.29
CA ALA A 160 4.92 8.43 10.15
C ALA A 160 4.44 7.84 11.50
N PRO A 161 3.45 8.44 12.21
CA PRO A 161 2.92 7.83 13.43
C PRO A 161 2.14 6.53 13.17
N ILE A 162 1.52 6.38 12.00
CA ILE A 162 0.80 5.16 11.59
C ILE A 162 1.81 4.04 11.35
N MET A 163 2.90 4.31 10.63
CA MET A 163 3.97 3.33 10.38
C MET A 163 4.58 2.79 11.67
N GLN A 164 4.86 3.66 12.65
CA GLN A 164 5.35 3.24 13.97
C GLN A 164 4.39 2.27 14.66
N LYS A 165 3.07 2.58 14.64
CA LYS A 165 2.04 1.70 15.22
C LYS A 165 1.94 0.36 14.48
N ILE A 166 2.01 0.37 13.15
CA ILE A 166 1.99 -0.86 12.33
C ILE A 166 3.19 -1.75 12.69
N VAL A 167 4.39 -1.19 12.75
CA VAL A 167 5.61 -1.94 13.09
C VAL A 167 5.52 -2.56 14.49
N ALA A 168 5.09 -1.77 15.49
CA ALA A 168 4.92 -2.25 16.86
C ALA A 168 3.89 -3.40 16.94
N LYS A 169 2.76 -3.26 16.23
CA LYS A 169 1.72 -4.31 16.22
C LYS A 169 2.15 -5.57 15.46
N ARG A 170 2.91 -5.44 14.37
CA ARG A 170 3.48 -6.58 13.66
C ARG A 170 4.51 -7.30 14.51
N GLN A 171 5.31 -6.59 15.30
CA GLN A 171 6.24 -7.18 16.26
C GLN A 171 5.50 -7.95 17.36
N GLU A 172 4.42 -7.39 17.90
CA GLU A 172 3.57 -8.09 18.88
C GLU A 172 2.94 -9.35 18.28
N GLN A 173 2.45 -9.25 17.05
CA GLN A 173 1.90 -10.39 16.31
C GLN A 173 2.93 -11.51 16.12
N ALA A 174 4.15 -11.16 15.72
CA ALA A 174 5.23 -12.13 15.56
C ALA A 174 5.55 -12.85 16.88
N LYS A 175 5.63 -12.11 18.00
CA LYS A 175 5.85 -12.70 19.33
C LYS A 175 4.72 -13.65 19.75
N LEU A 176 3.47 -13.34 19.47
CA LEU A 176 2.34 -14.24 19.74
C LEU A 176 2.43 -15.54 18.95
N LEU A 177 3.01 -15.49 17.76
CA LEU A 177 3.22 -16.64 16.88
C LEU A 177 4.51 -17.41 17.16
N GLY A 178 5.33 -16.96 18.12
CA GLY A 178 6.58 -17.62 18.50
C GLY A 178 7.80 -17.24 17.63
N TYR A 179 7.79 -16.07 16.98
CA TYR A 179 8.90 -15.52 16.18
C TYR A 179 9.62 -14.38 16.89
#